data_acfa0a695b58e0147a103dbfb0e11fb9
#
_entry.id   acfa0a695b58e0147a103dbfb0e11fb9
#
_cell.length_a   1.000
_cell.length_b   1.000
_cell.length_c   1.000
_cell.angle_alpha   90.00
_cell.angle_beta   90.00
_cell.angle_gamma   90.00
#
_symmetry.space_group_name_H-M   'P 1'
#
loop_
_entity.id
_entity.type
_entity.pdbx_description
1 polymer ?
#
loop_
_entity_poly.entity_id
_entity_poly.type
_entity_poly.pdbx_seq_one_letter_code
_entity_poly.pdbx_strand_id
1 'polypeptide(L)'
;MTLQSASLRDARARVILIGVIGLAVTATLYFVGRAIVKTSSYSTVGLFGVTSLTGVWSLKSLLSTVALGLAVVQVVLALWMYRKLPGAGVAPKRVGLTHRIVGGVAFVVTLPVAIHCAIAYGVQVTDPRVLIHSIAGCFFYGAFVAKVLLVQTKRLPGWTLPVAGGILAVLLIVLWYTSALWYYNGLKLPF
;
A
#
# COMPACT_ATOMS: atom_id res chain seq x y z
N MET A 1 39.26 4.46 12.11
CA MET A 1 37.86 4.21 11.67
C MET A 1 37.70 4.88 10.33
N THR A 2 37.50 4.09 9.24
CA THR A 2 37.61 4.62 7.88
C THR A 2 36.38 5.46 7.50
N LEU A 3 36.55 6.47 6.63
CA LEU A 3 35.45 7.32 6.09
C LEU A 3 34.29 6.50 5.50
N GLN A 4 34.58 5.32 4.97
CA GLN A 4 33.61 4.39 4.43
C GLN A 4 32.68 3.78 5.51
N SER A 5 33.20 3.50 6.69
CA SER A 5 32.38 2.96 7.80
C SER A 5 31.45 4.02 8.39
N ALA A 6 31.82 5.29 8.38
CA ALA A 6 30.98 6.41 8.79
C ALA A 6 29.81 6.60 7.78
N SER A 7 30.10 6.58 6.48
CA SER A 7 29.07 6.75 5.45
C SER A 7 28.01 5.62 5.43
N LEU A 8 28.41 4.40 5.75
CA LEU A 8 27.49 3.25 5.86
C LEU A 8 26.60 3.34 7.11
N ARG A 9 27.13 3.84 8.23
CA ARG A 9 26.32 4.07 9.44
C ARG A 9 25.27 5.15 9.19
N ASP A 10 25.65 6.24 8.56
CA ASP A 10 24.72 7.33 8.21
C ASP A 10 23.61 6.85 7.27
N ALA A 11 23.91 5.99 6.29
CA ALA A 11 22.93 5.43 5.39
C ALA A 11 21.93 4.51 6.15
N ARG A 12 22.42 3.67 7.06
CA ARG A 12 21.57 2.82 7.91
C ARG A 12 20.70 3.64 8.86
N ALA A 13 21.26 4.67 9.49
CA ALA A 13 20.51 5.56 10.37
C ALA A 13 19.33 6.24 9.63
N ARG A 14 19.55 6.69 8.37
CA ARG A 14 18.48 7.26 7.54
C ARG A 14 17.40 6.24 7.23
N VAL A 15 17.75 5.00 6.87
CA VAL A 15 16.76 3.94 6.62
C VAL A 15 15.93 3.66 7.86
N ILE A 16 16.56 3.57 9.04
CA ILE A 16 15.86 3.36 10.32
C ILE A 16 14.92 4.54 10.60
N LEU A 17 15.40 5.77 10.48
CA LEU A 17 14.57 6.97 10.71
C LEU A 17 13.34 6.99 9.78
N ILE A 18 13.52 6.69 8.50
CA ILE A 18 12.42 6.62 7.52
C ILE A 18 11.44 5.50 7.89
N GLY A 19 11.95 4.35 8.33
CA GLY A 19 11.12 3.25 8.84
C GLY A 19 10.29 3.67 10.06
N VAL A 20 10.89 4.39 11.01
CA VAL A 20 10.20 4.94 12.19
C VAL A 20 9.10 5.93 11.78
N ILE A 21 9.36 6.81 10.79
CA ILE A 21 8.34 7.72 10.26
C ILE A 21 7.18 6.93 9.65
N GLY A 22 7.45 5.90 8.85
CA GLY A 22 6.41 5.04 8.28
C GLY A 22 5.57 4.35 9.37
N LEU A 23 6.21 3.84 10.41
CA LEU A 23 5.52 3.23 11.56
C LEU A 23 4.70 4.26 12.35
N ALA A 24 5.20 5.48 12.53
CA ALA A 24 4.45 6.56 13.17
C ALA A 24 3.18 6.92 12.39
N VAL A 25 3.27 7.00 11.05
CA VAL A 25 2.09 7.19 10.18
C VAL A 25 1.11 6.03 10.32
N THR A 26 1.60 4.78 10.31
CA THR A 26 0.77 3.59 10.53
C THR A 26 0.02 3.66 11.86
N ALA A 27 0.72 3.97 12.95
CA ALA A 27 0.13 4.10 14.29
C ALA A 27 -0.89 5.24 14.34
N THR A 28 -0.59 6.39 13.76
CA THR A 28 -1.52 7.52 13.68
C THR A 28 -2.82 7.13 12.96
N LEU A 29 -2.72 6.49 11.78
CA LEU A 29 -3.89 6.02 11.04
C LEU A 29 -4.70 5.00 11.84
N TYR A 30 -4.03 4.09 12.55
CA TYR A 30 -4.67 3.10 13.39
C TYR A 30 -5.46 3.76 14.54
N PHE A 31 -4.82 4.64 15.32
CA PHE A 31 -5.48 5.26 16.48
C PHE A 31 -6.58 6.25 16.07
N VAL A 32 -6.37 7.05 15.02
CA VAL A 32 -7.40 7.93 14.45
C VAL A 32 -8.57 7.10 13.93
N GLY A 33 -8.31 6.04 13.18
CA GLY A 33 -9.35 5.15 12.68
C GLY A 33 -10.13 4.45 13.80
N ARG A 34 -9.47 4.07 14.90
CA ARG A 34 -10.13 3.53 16.11
C ARG A 34 -11.02 4.56 16.82
N ALA A 35 -10.60 5.81 16.83
CA ALA A 35 -11.41 6.90 17.40
C ALA A 35 -12.69 7.16 16.59
N ILE A 36 -12.62 7.09 15.26
CA ILE A 36 -13.77 7.28 14.36
C ILE A 36 -14.85 6.21 14.59
N VAL A 37 -14.47 4.94 14.79
CA VAL A 37 -15.43 3.83 15.03
C VAL A 37 -16.41 4.12 16.16
N LYS A 38 -16.01 4.87 17.18
CA LYS A 38 -16.86 5.18 18.34
C LYS A 38 -17.95 6.23 18.05
N THR A 39 -17.81 6.99 16.96
CA THR A 39 -18.63 8.18 16.69
C THR A 39 -19.42 8.12 15.38
N SER A 40 -19.13 7.17 14.48
CA SER A 40 -19.68 7.14 13.13
C SER A 40 -20.78 6.11 12.94
N SER A 41 -21.91 6.58 12.39
CA SER A 41 -22.95 5.70 11.81
C SER A 41 -22.66 5.52 10.32
N TYR A 42 -22.03 4.40 9.97
CA TYR A 42 -21.51 4.16 8.62
C TYR A 42 -22.56 3.73 7.57
N SER A 43 -23.80 3.54 7.97
CA SER A 43 -24.88 3.08 7.07
C SER A 43 -25.30 4.09 6.00
N THR A 44 -24.91 5.37 6.14
CA THR A 44 -25.32 6.46 5.26
C THR A 44 -24.21 6.99 4.35
N VAL A 45 -22.98 6.51 4.51
CA VAL A 45 -21.83 7.02 3.73
C VAL A 45 -21.75 6.31 2.39
N GLY A 46 -21.98 7.08 1.31
CA GLY A 46 -21.83 6.61 -0.07
C GLY A 46 -20.41 6.82 -0.61
N LEU A 47 -20.14 6.24 -1.78
CA LEU A 47 -18.90 6.41 -2.53
C LEU A 47 -19.21 6.79 -3.97
N PHE A 48 -18.73 7.96 -4.43
CA PHE A 48 -19.00 8.50 -5.77
C PHE A 48 -20.50 8.52 -6.16
N GLY A 49 -21.37 8.93 -5.25
CA GLY A 49 -22.82 8.96 -5.49
C GLY A 49 -23.52 7.60 -5.36
N VAL A 50 -22.78 6.51 -5.20
CA VAL A 50 -23.35 5.17 -4.93
C VAL A 50 -23.63 5.08 -3.43
N THR A 51 -24.92 4.92 -3.08
CA THR A 51 -25.38 4.87 -1.67
C THR A 51 -25.84 3.48 -1.22
N SER A 52 -26.13 2.58 -2.18
CA SER A 52 -26.48 1.19 -1.84
C SER A 52 -25.27 0.42 -1.33
N LEU A 53 -25.45 -0.35 -0.27
CA LEU A 53 -24.37 -1.10 0.39
C LEU A 53 -23.66 -2.05 -0.60
N THR A 54 -24.42 -2.81 -1.37
CA THR A 54 -23.89 -3.73 -2.39
C THR A 54 -23.14 -2.99 -3.51
N GLY A 55 -23.65 -1.84 -3.96
CA GLY A 55 -22.99 -1.00 -4.95
C GLY A 55 -21.66 -0.44 -4.46
N VAL A 56 -21.60 0.03 -3.20
CA VAL A 56 -20.36 0.51 -2.59
C VAL A 56 -19.33 -0.62 -2.48
N TRP A 57 -19.75 -1.83 -2.07
CA TRP A 57 -18.84 -2.98 -1.99
C TRP A 57 -18.31 -3.39 -3.36
N SER A 58 -19.19 -3.44 -4.37
CA SER A 58 -18.81 -3.74 -5.76
C SER A 58 -17.79 -2.73 -6.28
N LEU A 59 -18.05 -1.43 -6.11
CA LEU A 59 -17.15 -0.36 -6.56
C LEU A 59 -15.78 -0.42 -5.86
N LYS A 60 -15.75 -0.65 -4.55
CA LYS A 60 -14.50 -0.81 -3.80
C LYS A 60 -13.71 -2.03 -4.25
N SER A 61 -14.39 -3.15 -4.51
CA SER A 61 -13.77 -4.38 -5.00
C SER A 61 -13.17 -4.18 -6.40
N LEU A 62 -13.88 -3.46 -7.28
CA LEU A 62 -13.36 -3.08 -8.60
C LEU A 62 -12.11 -2.20 -8.49
N LEU A 63 -12.16 -1.12 -7.71
CA LEU A 63 -11.02 -0.22 -7.52
C LEU A 63 -9.82 -0.95 -6.91
N SER A 64 -10.05 -1.83 -5.93
CA SER A 64 -8.99 -2.65 -5.33
C SER A 64 -8.37 -3.61 -6.34
N THR A 65 -9.18 -4.19 -7.25
CA THR A 65 -8.69 -5.09 -8.31
C THR A 65 -7.88 -4.31 -9.36
N VAL A 66 -8.32 -3.12 -9.74
CA VAL A 66 -7.54 -2.23 -10.62
C VAL A 66 -6.20 -1.87 -9.98
N ALA A 67 -6.21 -1.50 -8.69
CA ALA A 67 -4.98 -1.19 -7.95
C ALA A 67 -4.02 -2.38 -7.90
N LEU A 68 -4.53 -3.60 -7.67
CA LEU A 68 -3.72 -4.83 -7.71
C LEU A 68 -3.13 -5.09 -9.11
N GLY A 69 -3.92 -4.93 -10.17
CA GLY A 69 -3.43 -5.05 -11.55
C GLY A 69 -2.28 -4.08 -11.84
N LEU A 70 -2.44 -2.81 -11.43
CA LEU A 70 -1.36 -1.82 -11.53
C LEU A 70 -0.13 -2.18 -10.68
N ALA A 71 -0.32 -2.78 -9.51
CA ALA A 71 0.79 -3.26 -8.69
C ALA A 71 1.54 -4.43 -9.34
N VAL A 72 0.85 -5.33 -10.03
CA VAL A 72 1.51 -6.38 -10.84
C VAL A 72 2.39 -5.75 -11.92
N VAL A 73 1.87 -4.77 -12.64
CA VAL A 73 2.67 -4.00 -13.62
C VAL A 73 3.88 -3.35 -12.95
N GLN A 74 3.72 -2.78 -11.74
CA GLN A 74 4.82 -2.21 -10.96
C GLN A 74 5.92 -3.23 -10.65
N VAL A 75 5.54 -4.45 -10.26
CA VAL A 75 6.50 -5.54 -9.98
C VAL A 75 7.25 -5.92 -11.25
N VAL A 76 6.56 -6.08 -12.38
CA VAL A 76 7.18 -6.43 -13.67
C VAL A 76 8.18 -5.34 -14.10
N LEU A 77 7.78 -4.07 -14.04
CA LEU A 77 8.66 -2.95 -14.38
C LEU A 77 9.88 -2.87 -13.44
N ALA A 78 9.69 -3.15 -12.13
CA ALA A 78 10.79 -3.20 -11.18
C ALA A 78 11.75 -4.35 -11.50
N LEU A 79 11.25 -5.56 -11.75
CA LEU A 79 12.08 -6.70 -12.16
C LEU A 79 12.90 -6.39 -13.40
N TRP A 80 12.32 -5.69 -14.37
CA TRP A 80 13.04 -5.24 -15.57
C TRP A 80 14.17 -4.26 -15.23
N MET A 81 13.87 -3.20 -14.45
CA MET A 81 14.87 -2.22 -14.02
C MET A 81 16.03 -2.84 -13.23
N TYR A 82 15.75 -3.85 -12.42
CA TYR A 82 16.76 -4.59 -11.65
C TYR A 82 17.41 -5.75 -12.42
N ARG A 83 17.14 -5.90 -13.73
CA ARG A 83 17.65 -6.96 -14.61
C ARG A 83 17.33 -8.37 -14.08
N LYS A 84 16.19 -8.54 -13.44
CA LYS A 84 15.68 -9.81 -12.93
C LYS A 84 14.58 -10.41 -13.81
N LEU A 85 14.15 -9.69 -14.87
CA LEU A 85 13.15 -10.17 -15.81
C LEU A 85 13.83 -11.00 -16.91
N PRO A 86 13.55 -12.32 -16.99
CA PRO A 86 14.17 -13.19 -17.99
C PRO A 86 13.89 -12.71 -19.42
N GLY A 87 14.91 -12.69 -20.28
CA GLY A 87 14.78 -12.35 -21.70
C GLY A 87 14.56 -10.84 -22.01
N ALA A 88 14.42 -9.98 -21.02
CA ALA A 88 14.03 -8.58 -21.27
C ALA A 88 15.19 -7.60 -21.56
N GLY A 89 16.45 -8.02 -21.46
CA GLY A 89 17.59 -7.14 -21.68
C GLY A 89 17.66 -5.92 -20.74
N VAL A 90 18.40 -4.87 -21.14
CA VAL A 90 18.56 -3.65 -20.33
C VAL A 90 17.32 -2.77 -20.44
N ALA A 91 16.77 -2.36 -19.29
CA ALA A 91 15.60 -1.49 -19.27
C ALA A 91 15.90 -0.10 -19.86
N PRO A 92 15.13 0.38 -20.85
CA PRO A 92 15.23 1.75 -21.36
C PRO A 92 14.92 2.78 -20.26
N LYS A 93 15.47 4.01 -20.37
CA LYS A 93 15.23 5.10 -19.40
C LYS A 93 13.73 5.38 -19.16
N ARG A 94 12.88 5.21 -20.17
CA ARG A 94 11.43 5.41 -20.10
C ARG A 94 10.76 4.45 -19.11
N VAL A 95 11.29 3.25 -18.88
CA VAL A 95 10.73 2.27 -17.93
C VAL A 95 10.69 2.84 -16.52
N GLY A 96 11.72 3.58 -16.09
CA GLY A 96 11.71 4.25 -14.79
C GLY A 96 10.64 5.32 -14.66
N LEU A 97 10.36 6.09 -15.71
CA LEU A 97 9.28 7.08 -15.73
C LEU A 97 7.90 6.37 -15.68
N THR A 98 7.71 5.35 -16.52
CA THR A 98 6.48 4.55 -16.53
C THR A 98 6.22 3.94 -15.16
N HIS A 99 7.25 3.37 -14.50
CA HIS A 99 7.12 2.84 -13.14
C HIS A 99 6.63 3.91 -12.15
N ARG A 100 7.15 5.14 -12.21
CA ARG A 100 6.69 6.23 -11.33
C ARG A 100 5.24 6.62 -11.58
N ILE A 101 4.85 6.79 -12.86
CA ILE A 101 3.49 7.18 -13.25
C ILE A 101 2.50 6.09 -12.84
N VAL A 102 2.74 4.85 -13.23
CA VAL A 102 1.84 3.72 -12.90
C VAL A 102 1.74 3.54 -11.37
N GLY A 103 2.84 3.71 -10.63
CA GLY A 103 2.82 3.67 -9.17
C GLY A 103 2.01 4.80 -8.54
N GLY A 104 2.10 6.01 -9.09
CA GLY A 104 1.27 7.14 -8.67
C GLY A 104 -0.20 6.89 -8.93
N VAL A 105 -0.56 6.41 -10.13
CA VAL A 105 -1.94 6.05 -10.48
C VAL A 105 -2.47 4.94 -9.57
N ALA A 106 -1.69 3.88 -9.34
CA ALA A 106 -2.07 2.81 -8.43
C ALA A 106 -2.39 3.34 -7.03
N PHE A 107 -1.56 4.23 -6.50
CA PHE A 107 -1.80 4.88 -5.20
C PHE A 107 -3.08 5.72 -5.21
N VAL A 108 -3.27 6.58 -6.22
CA VAL A 108 -4.46 7.43 -6.34
C VAL A 108 -5.74 6.60 -6.39
N VAL A 109 -5.74 5.46 -7.09
CA VAL A 109 -6.89 4.55 -7.17
C VAL A 109 -7.24 3.95 -5.80
N THR A 110 -6.27 3.78 -4.89
CA THR A 110 -6.55 3.27 -3.53
C THR A 110 -7.17 4.32 -2.62
N LEU A 111 -6.95 5.63 -2.85
CA LEU A 111 -7.36 6.71 -1.94
C LEU A 111 -8.88 6.76 -1.70
N PRO A 112 -9.76 6.71 -2.71
CA PRO A 112 -11.21 6.74 -2.48
C PRO A 112 -11.68 5.59 -1.60
N VAL A 113 -11.11 4.38 -1.81
CA VAL A 113 -11.43 3.20 -1.01
C VAL A 113 -10.99 3.40 0.44
N ALA A 114 -9.76 3.88 0.66
CA ALA A 114 -9.21 4.10 1.99
C ALA A 114 -9.94 5.20 2.75
N ILE A 115 -10.20 6.34 2.10
CA ILE A 115 -10.92 7.47 2.71
C ILE A 115 -12.33 7.03 3.10
N HIS A 116 -13.04 6.34 2.19
CA HIS A 116 -14.36 5.80 2.50
C HIS A 116 -14.30 4.82 3.68
N CYS A 117 -13.35 3.86 3.67
CA CYS A 117 -13.21 2.91 4.77
C CYS A 117 -12.90 3.61 6.09
N ALA A 118 -12.03 4.62 6.10
CA ALA A 118 -11.69 5.39 7.29
C ALA A 118 -12.90 6.14 7.85
N ILE A 119 -13.67 6.83 7.00
CA ILE A 119 -14.82 7.65 7.43
C ILE A 119 -16.03 6.79 7.78
N ALA A 120 -16.35 5.78 6.95
CA ALA A 120 -17.56 4.98 7.08
C ALA A 120 -17.45 3.87 8.13
N TYR A 121 -16.27 3.27 8.29
CA TYR A 121 -16.06 2.11 9.15
C TYR A 121 -15.03 2.34 10.25
N GLY A 122 -14.06 3.21 10.01
CA GLY A 122 -12.88 3.33 10.86
C GLY A 122 -12.03 2.06 10.85
N VAL A 123 -11.15 1.92 11.84
CA VAL A 123 -10.34 0.70 12.05
C VAL A 123 -11.10 -0.26 12.94
N GLN A 124 -11.55 -1.39 12.38
CA GLN A 124 -12.31 -2.41 13.07
C GLN A 124 -11.45 -3.63 13.42
N VAL A 125 -11.83 -4.35 14.50
CA VAL A 125 -11.15 -5.53 15.00
C VAL A 125 -12.16 -6.63 15.36
N THR A 126 -13.28 -6.69 14.64
CA THR A 126 -14.45 -7.52 14.97
C THR A 126 -14.22 -9.01 14.72
N ASP A 127 -13.48 -9.33 13.65
CA ASP A 127 -13.12 -10.69 13.27
C ASP A 127 -11.71 -10.72 12.66
N PRO A 128 -11.05 -11.89 12.54
CA PRO A 128 -9.68 -11.98 12.06
C PRO A 128 -9.45 -11.37 10.67
N ARG A 129 -10.40 -11.53 9.74
CA ARG A 129 -10.31 -10.97 8.38
C ARG A 129 -10.32 -9.44 8.42
N VAL A 130 -11.25 -8.85 9.17
CA VAL A 130 -11.38 -7.39 9.31
C VAL A 130 -10.19 -6.82 10.06
N LEU A 131 -9.68 -7.50 11.10
CA LEU A 131 -8.48 -7.12 11.81
C LEU A 131 -7.27 -7.07 10.87
N ILE A 132 -7.02 -8.14 10.11
CA ILE A 132 -5.91 -8.22 9.15
C ILE A 132 -6.05 -7.11 8.09
N HIS A 133 -7.26 -6.92 7.54
CA HIS A 133 -7.54 -5.88 6.56
C HIS A 133 -7.24 -4.48 7.09
N SER A 134 -7.73 -4.18 8.30
CA SER A 134 -7.57 -2.87 8.94
C SER A 134 -6.09 -2.56 9.23
N ILE A 135 -5.36 -3.51 9.81
CA ILE A 135 -3.92 -3.35 10.11
C ILE A 135 -3.12 -3.23 8.81
N ALA A 136 -3.37 -4.10 7.82
CA ALA A 136 -2.70 -4.04 6.54
C ALA A 136 -2.95 -2.71 5.82
N GLY A 137 -4.16 -2.15 5.91
CA GLY A 137 -4.49 -0.85 5.35
C GLY A 137 -3.69 0.29 5.97
N CYS A 138 -3.64 0.36 7.30
CA CYS A 138 -2.82 1.36 8.00
C CYS A 138 -1.33 1.21 7.64
N PHE A 139 -0.84 -0.03 7.61
CA PHE A 139 0.55 -0.31 7.31
C PHE A 139 0.91 -0.03 5.85
N PHE A 140 -0.01 -0.24 4.90
CA PHE A 140 0.18 0.10 3.49
C PHE A 140 0.48 1.59 3.29
N TYR A 141 -0.28 2.48 3.92
CA TYR A 141 -0.05 3.93 3.80
C TYR A 141 1.22 4.39 4.52
N GLY A 142 1.54 3.82 5.68
CA GLY A 142 2.81 4.09 6.35
C GLY A 142 4.02 3.62 5.54
N ALA A 143 3.96 2.42 4.97
CA ALA A 143 4.99 1.89 4.09
C ALA A 143 5.12 2.69 2.79
N PHE A 144 4.01 3.22 2.26
CA PHE A 144 4.03 4.09 1.09
C PHE A 144 4.77 5.40 1.39
N VAL A 145 4.48 6.05 2.52
CA VAL A 145 5.21 7.25 2.96
C VAL A 145 6.70 6.94 3.10
N ALA A 146 7.06 5.84 3.77
CA ALA A 146 8.45 5.42 3.91
C ALA A 146 9.11 5.21 2.53
N LYS A 147 8.44 4.55 1.57
CA LYS A 147 8.97 4.35 0.22
C LYS A 147 9.21 5.67 -0.51
N VAL A 148 8.28 6.64 -0.41
CA VAL A 148 8.46 7.97 -1.04
C VAL A 148 9.69 8.66 -0.47
N LEU A 149 9.88 8.65 0.85
CA LEU A 149 11.06 9.23 1.51
C LEU A 149 12.36 8.50 1.10
N LEU A 150 12.34 7.16 0.99
CA LEU A 150 13.47 6.39 0.50
C LEU A 150 13.86 6.77 -0.93
N VAL A 151 12.88 6.94 -1.83
CA VAL A 151 13.17 7.36 -3.23
C VAL A 151 13.82 8.74 -3.30
N GLN A 152 13.48 9.65 -2.38
CA GLN A 152 14.05 11.00 -2.33
C GLN A 152 15.43 11.03 -1.65
N THR A 153 15.79 10.00 -0.89
CA THR A 153 17.03 9.94 -0.12
C THR A 153 18.17 9.40 -0.98
N LYS A 154 19.26 10.15 -1.05
CA LYS A 154 20.47 9.74 -1.81
C LYS A 154 21.34 8.79 -0.98
N ARG A 155 22.16 7.97 -1.69
CA ARG A 155 23.18 7.08 -1.09
C ARG A 155 22.61 6.03 -0.13
N LEU A 156 21.48 5.41 -0.49
CA LEU A 156 20.92 4.29 0.24
C LEU A 156 21.51 2.95 -0.21
N PRO A 157 21.48 1.91 0.64
CA PRO A 157 21.78 0.54 0.23
C PRO A 157 20.86 0.08 -0.90
N GLY A 158 21.39 -0.65 -1.90
CA GLY A 158 20.64 -1.04 -3.10
C GLY A 158 19.42 -1.92 -2.86
N TRP A 159 19.35 -2.57 -1.69
CA TRP A 159 18.22 -3.44 -1.31
C TRP A 159 16.99 -2.67 -0.77
N THR A 160 17.14 -1.43 -0.33
CA THR A 160 16.08 -0.67 0.37
C THR A 160 14.84 -0.44 -0.48
N LEU A 161 15.00 -0.03 -1.73
CA LEU A 161 13.87 0.22 -2.63
C LEU A 161 13.16 -1.07 -3.07
N PRO A 162 13.86 -2.16 -3.45
CA PRO A 162 13.22 -3.44 -3.71
C PRO A 162 12.42 -3.97 -2.52
N VAL A 163 12.97 -3.90 -1.31
CA VAL A 163 12.27 -4.35 -0.09
C VAL A 163 11.03 -3.50 0.17
N ALA A 164 11.14 -2.16 0.13
CA ALA A 164 9.99 -1.28 0.31
C ALA A 164 8.89 -1.51 -0.74
N GLY A 165 9.28 -1.76 -2.00
CA GLY A 165 8.35 -2.12 -3.08
C GLY A 165 7.68 -3.47 -2.85
N GLY A 166 8.44 -4.47 -2.41
CA GLY A 166 7.94 -5.80 -2.08
C GLY A 166 6.93 -5.78 -0.93
N ILE A 167 7.21 -5.03 0.14
CA ILE A 167 6.29 -4.82 1.26
C ILE A 167 4.95 -4.25 0.76
N LEU A 168 4.98 -3.20 -0.07
CA LEU A 168 3.76 -2.61 -0.62
C LEU A 168 2.97 -3.59 -1.49
N ALA A 169 3.65 -4.39 -2.31
CA ALA A 169 3.00 -5.39 -3.14
C ALA A 169 2.30 -6.47 -2.28
N VAL A 170 2.98 -6.98 -1.26
CA VAL A 170 2.41 -7.98 -0.34
C VAL A 170 1.21 -7.40 0.42
N LEU A 171 1.33 -6.18 0.95
CA LEU A 171 0.22 -5.52 1.66
C LEU A 171 -0.99 -5.31 0.76
N LEU A 172 -0.79 -4.93 -0.50
CA LEU A 172 -1.90 -4.76 -1.44
C LEU A 172 -2.56 -6.10 -1.81
N ILE A 173 -1.79 -7.19 -1.92
CA ILE A 173 -2.33 -8.55 -2.08
C ILE A 173 -3.19 -8.92 -0.88
N VAL A 174 -2.71 -8.70 0.34
CA VAL A 174 -3.45 -8.97 1.58
C VAL A 174 -4.75 -8.15 1.64
N LEU A 175 -4.70 -6.87 1.27
CA LEU A 175 -5.86 -6.00 1.21
C LEU A 175 -6.88 -6.47 0.19
N TRP A 176 -6.44 -6.85 -1.01
CA TRP A 176 -7.30 -7.38 -2.05
C TRP A 176 -7.93 -8.72 -1.65
N TYR A 177 -7.13 -9.63 -1.08
CA TYR A 177 -7.57 -10.94 -0.62
C TYR A 177 -8.67 -10.80 0.45
N THR A 178 -8.47 -9.94 1.42
CA THR A 178 -9.40 -9.75 2.55
C THR A 178 -10.61 -8.87 2.23
N SER A 179 -10.66 -8.22 1.06
CA SER A 179 -11.75 -7.35 0.64
C SER A 179 -12.37 -7.79 -0.69
N ALA A 180 -11.69 -7.57 -1.81
CA ALA A 180 -12.26 -7.80 -3.13
C ALA A 180 -12.49 -9.29 -3.41
N LEU A 181 -11.51 -10.15 -3.12
CA LEU A 181 -11.69 -11.59 -3.30
C LEU A 181 -12.79 -12.14 -2.38
N TRP A 182 -12.82 -11.70 -1.11
CA TRP A 182 -13.89 -12.04 -0.19
C TRP A 182 -15.28 -11.66 -0.75
N TYR A 183 -15.41 -10.47 -1.35
CA TYR A 183 -16.65 -10.02 -1.97
C TYR A 183 -17.02 -10.86 -3.21
N TYR A 184 -16.08 -11.10 -4.12
CA TYR A 184 -16.32 -11.88 -5.35
C TYR A 184 -16.62 -13.35 -5.06
N ASN A 185 -16.11 -13.88 -3.95
CA ASN A 185 -16.34 -15.26 -3.50
C ASN A 185 -17.59 -15.41 -2.59
N GLY A 186 -18.57 -14.52 -2.76
CA GLY A 186 -19.84 -14.60 -2.03
C GLY A 186 -19.71 -14.39 -0.53
N LEU A 187 -18.85 -13.44 -0.11
CA LEU A 187 -18.61 -13.06 1.29
C LEU A 187 -17.92 -14.17 2.12
N LYS A 188 -17.13 -15.01 1.45
CA LYS A 188 -16.35 -16.08 2.09
C LYS A 188 -14.89 -15.99 1.63
N LEU A 189 -13.96 -16.36 2.50
CA LEU A 189 -12.59 -16.61 2.08
C LEU A 189 -12.46 -18.05 1.57
N PRO A 190 -11.60 -18.32 0.57
CA PRO A 190 -11.46 -19.64 -0.04
C PRO A 190 -10.57 -20.57 0.82
N PHE A 191 -10.96 -20.79 2.08
CA PHE A 191 -10.41 -21.82 3.00
C PHE A 191 -11.42 -22.21 4.06
#